data_c973d9c4d1154d38dbb1b4ca2cf3a1c2
#
_entry.id   c973d9c4d1154d38dbb1b4ca2cf3a1c2
#
_cell.length_a   1.000
_cell.length_b   1.000
_cell.length_c   1.000
_cell.angle_alpha   90.00
_cell.angle_beta   90.00
_cell.angle_gamma   90.00
#
_symmetry.space_group_name_H-M   'P 1'
#
loop_
_entity.id
_entity.type
_entity.pdbx_description
1 polymer ?
#
loop_
_entity_poly.entity_id
_entity_poly.type
_entity_poly.pdbx_seq_one_letter_code
_entity_poly.pdbx_strand_id
1 'polypeptide(L)'
;MLLAGPRAAWAADTLTPFGMNVTAIGDEIGNASSVKMVRSVFMKGFAAILLESLYAARKLSAEDTVLDSLQVTFPGINWKELADYYGPRLIRHAKRQSEEMLSVAETLEELVVEPITVLASAKRLGWLGDMGLERELNELPKCYSDFLDILIEQDRS
;
A
#
# COMPACT_ATOMS: atom_id res chain seq x y z
N MET A 1 10.47 0.84 14.73
CA MET A 1 9.84 -0.50 14.93
C MET A 1 9.01 -0.48 16.20
N LEU A 2 7.77 -1.03 16.19
CA LEU A 2 6.93 -1.11 17.38
C LEU A 2 7.23 -2.40 18.14
N LEU A 3 7.24 -2.31 19.47
CA LEU A 3 7.41 -3.42 20.40
C LEU A 3 6.22 -3.44 21.36
N ALA A 4 5.70 -4.63 21.66
CA ALA A 4 4.67 -4.85 22.66
C ALA A 4 4.93 -6.14 23.44
N GLY A 5 4.54 -6.14 24.70
CA GLY A 5 4.75 -7.25 25.64
C GLY A 5 5.39 -6.80 26.94
N PRO A 6 5.43 -7.67 27.97
CA PRO A 6 5.87 -7.31 29.34
C PRO A 6 7.30 -6.76 29.45
N ARG A 7 8.13 -6.96 28.43
CA ARG A 7 9.52 -6.48 28.38
C ARG A 7 9.76 -5.46 27.28
N ALA A 8 8.71 -4.92 26.64
CA ALA A 8 8.83 -4.02 25.49
C ALA A 8 9.56 -2.71 25.85
N ALA A 9 9.27 -2.12 27.00
CA ALA A 9 9.93 -0.91 27.47
C ALA A 9 11.44 -1.16 27.69
N TRP A 10 11.77 -2.21 28.43
CA TRP A 10 13.17 -2.60 28.64
C TRP A 10 13.92 -2.85 27.34
N ALA A 11 13.29 -3.53 26.38
CA ALA A 11 13.90 -3.79 25.08
C ALA A 11 14.10 -2.50 24.27
N ALA A 12 13.14 -1.57 24.31
CA ALA A 12 13.26 -0.26 23.64
C ALA A 12 14.43 0.55 24.24
N ASP A 13 14.52 0.64 25.55
CA ASP A 13 15.60 1.35 26.26
C ASP A 13 16.98 0.73 25.97
N THR A 14 17.03 -0.59 25.85
CA THR A 14 18.28 -1.32 25.55
C THR A 14 18.74 -1.11 24.10
N LEU A 15 17.81 -1.06 23.13
CA LEU A 15 18.14 -1.04 21.70
C LEU A 15 18.31 0.38 21.14
N THR A 16 17.66 1.38 21.72
CA THR A 16 17.76 2.79 21.28
C THR A 16 19.21 3.33 21.28
N PRO A 17 20.06 3.06 22.27
CA PRO A 17 21.45 3.53 22.26
C PRO A 17 22.28 2.97 21.10
N PHE A 18 21.88 1.86 20.50
CA PHE A 18 22.53 1.28 19.31
C PHE A 18 22.00 1.85 17.99
N GLY A 19 21.25 2.94 18.04
CA GLY A 19 20.70 3.62 16.85
C GLY A 19 19.45 2.96 16.27
N MET A 20 18.83 2.02 16.98
CA MET A 20 17.58 1.40 16.53
C MET A 20 16.39 2.30 16.84
N ASN A 21 15.59 2.61 15.82
CA ASN A 21 14.33 3.34 16.00
C ASN A 21 13.24 2.37 16.48
N VAL A 22 13.10 2.23 17.78
CA VAL A 22 12.15 1.33 18.46
C VAL A 22 11.26 2.12 19.42
N THR A 23 10.00 1.72 19.53
CA THR A 23 9.02 2.33 20.42
C THR A 23 8.21 1.24 21.10
N ALA A 24 8.18 1.24 22.43
CA ALA A 24 7.28 0.39 23.20
C ALA A 24 5.86 0.96 23.20
N ILE A 25 4.86 0.11 22.92
CA ILE A 25 3.45 0.52 22.81
C ILE A 25 2.53 -0.24 23.79
N GLY A 26 3.10 -0.79 24.84
CA GLY A 26 2.36 -1.45 25.93
C GLY A 26 2.82 -2.87 26.19
N ASP A 27 2.19 -3.49 27.18
CA ASP A 27 2.61 -4.77 27.74
C ASP A 27 1.86 -5.97 27.16
N GLU A 28 0.85 -5.74 26.34
CA GLU A 28 0.03 -6.78 25.72
C GLU A 28 0.73 -7.38 24.50
N ILE A 29 0.95 -8.70 24.54
CA ILE A 29 1.55 -9.45 23.43
C ILE A 29 0.59 -9.42 22.24
N GLY A 30 1.12 -9.13 21.05
CA GLY A 30 0.33 -9.03 19.81
C GLY A 30 -0.05 -7.59 19.43
N ASN A 31 -0.13 -6.65 20.37
CA ASN A 31 -0.57 -5.29 20.10
C ASN A 31 0.26 -4.58 19.00
N ALA A 32 1.59 -4.78 18.95
CA ALA A 32 2.43 -4.24 17.89
C ALA A 32 2.07 -4.79 16.49
N SER A 33 1.69 -6.06 16.40
CA SER A 33 1.19 -6.67 15.17
C SER A 33 -0.16 -6.08 14.77
N SER A 34 -1.09 -5.97 15.70
CA SER A 34 -2.43 -5.41 15.44
C SER A 34 -2.34 -3.96 14.95
N VAL A 35 -1.52 -3.12 15.58
CA VAL A 35 -1.27 -1.74 15.11
C VAL A 35 -0.69 -1.72 13.70
N LYS A 36 0.25 -2.63 13.37
CA LYS A 36 0.79 -2.77 12.02
C LYS A 36 -0.30 -3.18 11.02
N MET A 37 -1.19 -4.10 11.38
CA MET A 37 -2.30 -4.55 10.52
C MET A 37 -3.27 -3.39 10.26
N VAL A 38 -3.70 -2.67 11.30
CA VAL A 38 -4.57 -1.49 11.15
C VAL A 38 -3.92 -0.40 10.29
N ARG A 39 -2.62 -0.14 10.46
CA ARG A 39 -1.89 0.78 9.59
C ARG A 39 -1.91 0.32 8.12
N SER A 40 -1.88 -0.98 7.85
CA SER A 40 -1.93 -1.54 6.50
C SER A 40 -3.24 -1.23 5.78
N VAL A 41 -4.36 -1.07 6.49
CA VAL A 41 -5.65 -0.60 5.94
C VAL A 41 -5.44 0.68 5.15
N PHE A 42 -4.78 1.67 5.75
CA PHE A 42 -4.50 2.94 5.09
C PHE A 42 -3.46 2.80 3.96
N MET A 43 -2.29 2.23 4.26
CA MET A 43 -1.17 2.25 3.32
C MET A 43 -1.43 1.48 2.02
N LYS A 44 -2.03 0.30 2.12
CA LYS A 44 -2.35 -0.53 0.96
C LYS A 44 -3.69 -0.14 0.33
N GLY A 45 -4.65 0.29 1.15
CA GLY A 45 -5.89 0.90 0.66
C GLY A 45 -5.61 2.13 -0.18
N PHE A 46 -4.72 3.01 0.27
CA PHE A 46 -4.26 4.17 -0.48
C PHE A 46 -3.62 3.78 -1.82
N ALA A 47 -2.74 2.78 -1.83
CA ALA A 47 -2.12 2.28 -3.06
C ALA A 47 -3.18 1.72 -4.04
N ALA A 48 -4.18 1.02 -3.55
CA ALA A 48 -5.28 0.49 -4.36
C ALA A 48 -6.16 1.60 -4.96
N ILE A 49 -6.49 2.64 -4.16
CA ILE A 49 -7.27 3.79 -4.61
C ILE A 49 -6.48 4.61 -5.65
N LEU A 50 -5.19 4.86 -5.41
CA LEU A 50 -4.34 5.59 -6.35
C LEU A 50 -4.22 4.84 -7.68
N LEU A 51 -4.00 3.52 -7.65
CA LEU A 51 -3.99 2.65 -8.83
C LEU A 51 -5.30 2.77 -9.61
N GLU A 52 -6.44 2.62 -8.95
CA GLU A 52 -7.76 2.66 -9.60
C GLU A 52 -8.04 4.02 -10.22
N SER A 53 -7.76 5.10 -9.49
CA SER A 53 -7.94 6.47 -9.95
C SER A 53 -7.09 6.79 -11.17
N LEU A 54 -5.78 6.50 -11.12
CA LEU A 54 -4.87 6.79 -12.22
C LEU A 54 -5.13 5.91 -13.45
N TYR A 55 -5.47 4.63 -13.25
CA TYR A 55 -5.84 3.74 -14.33
C TYR A 55 -7.12 4.23 -15.06
N ALA A 56 -8.14 4.65 -14.32
CA ALA A 56 -9.35 5.26 -14.90
C ALA A 56 -9.03 6.58 -15.61
N ALA A 57 -8.21 7.43 -14.99
CA ALA A 57 -7.79 8.71 -15.57
C ALA A 57 -7.00 8.53 -16.87
N ARG A 58 -6.14 7.49 -16.95
CA ARG A 58 -5.39 7.14 -18.17
C ARG A 58 -6.31 6.76 -19.32
N LYS A 59 -7.41 6.04 -19.07
CA LYS A 59 -8.44 5.74 -20.10
C LYS A 59 -9.10 7.01 -20.65
N LEU A 60 -9.08 8.12 -19.92
CA LEU A 60 -9.57 9.44 -20.31
C LEU A 60 -8.45 10.38 -20.81
N SER A 61 -7.18 9.94 -20.82
CA SER A 61 -5.99 10.78 -21.06
C SER A 61 -5.94 12.01 -20.14
N ALA A 62 -6.29 11.83 -18.87
CA ALA A 62 -6.47 12.88 -17.87
C ALA A 62 -5.68 12.64 -16.56
N GLU A 63 -4.73 11.72 -16.54
CA GLU A 63 -3.98 11.36 -15.32
C GLU A 63 -3.20 12.54 -14.74
N ASP A 64 -2.56 13.37 -15.57
CA ASP A 64 -1.88 14.57 -15.12
C ASP A 64 -2.87 15.58 -14.53
N THR A 65 -4.03 15.75 -15.15
CA THR A 65 -5.09 16.66 -14.65
C THR A 65 -5.60 16.22 -13.29
N VAL A 66 -5.74 14.91 -13.06
CA VAL A 66 -6.15 14.37 -11.77
C VAL A 66 -5.05 14.62 -10.72
N LEU A 67 -3.79 14.35 -11.04
CA LEU A 67 -2.67 14.56 -10.13
C LEU A 67 -2.50 16.05 -9.78
N ASP A 68 -2.63 16.96 -10.76
CA ASP A 68 -2.55 18.40 -10.55
C ASP A 68 -3.72 18.90 -9.68
N SER A 69 -4.92 18.35 -9.84
CA SER A 69 -6.09 18.67 -8.99
C SER A 69 -5.87 18.18 -7.54
N LEU A 70 -5.29 17.00 -7.36
CA LEU A 70 -4.93 16.48 -6.04
C LEU A 70 -3.84 17.36 -5.40
N GLN A 71 -2.87 17.86 -6.18
CA GLN A 71 -1.83 18.77 -5.71
C GLN A 71 -2.41 20.09 -5.17
N VAL A 72 -3.45 20.62 -5.80
CA VAL A 72 -4.17 21.82 -5.32
C VAL A 72 -4.89 21.53 -4.00
N THR A 73 -5.54 20.36 -3.90
CA THR A 73 -6.32 19.97 -2.70
C THR A 73 -5.41 19.64 -1.50
N PHE A 74 -4.28 18.99 -1.75
CA PHE A 74 -3.33 18.53 -0.75
C PHE A 74 -1.91 18.99 -1.10
N PRO A 75 -1.58 20.29 -0.95
CA PRO A 75 -0.32 20.87 -1.45
C PRO A 75 0.94 20.34 -0.74
N GLY A 76 0.78 19.70 0.42
CA GLY A 76 1.90 19.10 1.17
C GLY A 76 2.39 17.76 0.62
N ILE A 77 1.76 17.21 -0.43
CA ILE A 77 2.10 15.91 -1.02
C ILE A 77 2.53 16.14 -2.46
N ASN A 78 3.70 15.64 -2.85
CA ASN A 78 4.08 15.57 -4.26
C ASN A 78 3.40 14.35 -4.92
N TRP A 79 2.26 14.56 -5.52
CA TRP A 79 1.42 13.51 -6.06
C TRP A 79 2.04 12.78 -7.25
N LYS A 80 2.80 13.45 -8.10
CA LYS A 80 3.52 12.83 -9.23
C LYS A 80 4.63 11.92 -8.73
N GLU A 81 5.43 12.38 -7.79
CA GLU A 81 6.47 11.56 -7.16
C GLU A 81 5.87 10.35 -6.43
N LEU A 82 4.73 10.55 -5.78
CA LEU A 82 4.02 9.48 -5.09
C LEU A 82 3.47 8.43 -6.07
N ALA A 83 2.96 8.85 -7.22
CA ALA A 83 2.51 7.96 -8.29
C ALA A 83 3.69 7.16 -8.89
N ASP A 84 4.84 7.81 -9.12
CA ASP A 84 6.09 7.16 -9.56
C ASP A 84 6.60 6.16 -8.52
N TYR A 85 6.42 6.45 -7.24
CA TYR A 85 6.81 5.53 -6.18
C TYR A 85 5.94 4.28 -6.12
N TYR A 86 4.60 4.44 -6.20
CA TYR A 86 3.67 3.32 -6.06
C TYR A 86 3.50 2.51 -7.34
N GLY A 87 3.32 3.15 -8.50
CA GLY A 87 2.98 2.48 -9.75
C GLY A 87 3.92 1.30 -10.08
N PRO A 88 5.21 1.54 -10.31
CA PRO A 88 6.15 0.47 -10.66
C PRO A 88 6.28 -0.62 -9.57
N ARG A 89 6.20 -0.23 -8.30
CA ARG A 89 6.32 -1.18 -7.18
C ARG A 89 5.13 -2.12 -7.05
N LEU A 90 3.95 -1.67 -7.45
CA LEU A 90 2.76 -2.51 -7.44
C LEU A 90 2.91 -3.71 -8.37
N ILE A 91 3.63 -3.61 -9.49
CA ILE A 91 3.92 -4.75 -10.37
C ILE A 91 4.53 -5.91 -9.58
N ARG A 92 5.51 -5.63 -8.72
CA ARG A 92 6.19 -6.65 -7.91
C ARG A 92 5.42 -7.12 -6.68
N HIS A 93 4.58 -6.27 -6.14
CA HIS A 93 4.08 -6.48 -4.79
C HIS A 93 2.56 -6.64 -4.70
N ALA A 94 1.82 -6.38 -5.77
CA ALA A 94 0.36 -6.36 -5.74
C ALA A 94 -0.24 -7.71 -5.30
N LYS A 95 0.27 -8.83 -5.81
CA LYS A 95 -0.21 -10.17 -5.43
C LYS A 95 -0.05 -10.41 -3.92
N ARG A 96 1.16 -10.22 -3.41
CA ARG A 96 1.45 -10.36 -1.98
C ARG A 96 0.66 -9.37 -1.13
N GLN A 97 0.53 -8.12 -1.58
CA GLN A 97 -0.25 -7.11 -0.87
C GLN A 97 -1.74 -7.43 -0.82
N SER A 98 -2.29 -8.04 -1.87
CA SER A 98 -3.67 -8.55 -1.88
C SER A 98 -3.87 -9.61 -0.80
N GLU A 99 -2.97 -10.61 -0.73
CA GLU A 99 -3.01 -11.67 0.28
C GLU A 99 -2.87 -11.11 1.72
N GLU A 100 -1.93 -10.16 1.91
CA GLU A 100 -1.78 -9.49 3.20
C GLU A 100 -3.03 -8.67 3.60
N MET A 101 -3.78 -8.11 2.64
CA MET A 101 -5.03 -7.40 2.94
C MET A 101 -6.13 -8.36 3.40
N LEU A 102 -6.15 -9.61 2.96
CA LEU A 102 -7.08 -10.62 3.49
C LEU A 102 -6.81 -10.90 4.98
N SER A 103 -5.53 -11.02 5.38
CA SER A 103 -5.18 -11.15 6.80
C SER A 103 -5.51 -9.90 7.62
N VAL A 104 -5.47 -8.71 6.99
CA VAL A 104 -5.92 -7.46 7.62
C VAL A 104 -7.44 -7.49 7.82
N ALA A 105 -8.20 -8.05 6.87
CA ALA A 105 -9.66 -8.20 7.01
C ALA A 105 -10.01 -9.06 8.22
N GLU A 106 -9.36 -10.21 8.40
CA GLU A 106 -9.53 -11.08 9.57
C GLU A 106 -9.26 -10.31 10.88
N THR A 107 -8.18 -9.52 10.93
CA THR A 107 -7.88 -8.68 12.11
C THR A 107 -8.96 -7.65 12.39
N LEU A 108 -9.56 -7.04 11.36
CA LEU A 108 -10.66 -6.09 11.55
C LEU A 108 -11.93 -6.77 12.05
N GLU A 109 -12.23 -7.97 11.56
CA GLU A 109 -13.36 -8.79 12.04
C GLU A 109 -13.22 -9.14 13.53
N GLU A 110 -12.01 -9.52 13.97
CA GLU A 110 -11.70 -9.74 15.40
C GLU A 110 -11.93 -8.48 16.25
N LEU A 111 -11.72 -7.30 15.67
CA LEU A 111 -11.99 -6.01 16.29
C LEU A 111 -13.45 -5.54 16.15
N VAL A 112 -14.33 -6.37 15.58
CA VAL A 112 -15.75 -6.05 15.30
C VAL A 112 -15.88 -4.85 14.34
N VAL A 113 -14.95 -4.72 13.37
CA VAL A 113 -14.97 -3.71 12.31
C VAL A 113 -15.17 -4.42 10.98
N GLU A 114 -16.25 -4.13 10.27
CA GLU A 114 -16.53 -4.70 8.96
C GLU A 114 -15.46 -4.28 7.93
N PRO A 115 -14.75 -5.22 7.25
CA PRO A 115 -13.56 -4.90 6.44
C PRO A 115 -13.90 -4.49 4.99
N ILE A 116 -14.88 -3.63 4.75
CA ILE A 116 -15.39 -3.25 3.42
C ILE A 116 -14.28 -2.75 2.51
N THR A 117 -13.59 -1.69 2.92
CA THR A 117 -12.52 -1.05 2.14
C THR A 117 -11.30 -1.96 1.96
N VAL A 118 -11.02 -2.77 2.97
CA VAL A 118 -9.90 -3.73 2.95
C VAL A 118 -10.12 -4.81 1.90
N LEU A 119 -11.33 -5.39 1.85
CA LEU A 119 -11.67 -6.41 0.85
C LEU A 119 -11.71 -5.82 -0.57
N ALA A 120 -12.23 -4.60 -0.74
CA ALA A 120 -12.19 -3.90 -2.02
C ALA A 120 -10.75 -3.65 -2.48
N SER A 121 -9.88 -3.23 -1.57
CA SER A 121 -8.45 -3.01 -1.85
C SER A 121 -7.72 -4.31 -2.19
N ALA A 122 -8.01 -5.41 -1.47
CA ALA A 122 -7.47 -6.74 -1.78
C ALA A 122 -7.85 -7.15 -3.21
N LYS A 123 -9.12 -6.96 -3.59
CA LYS A 123 -9.60 -7.25 -4.94
C LYS A 123 -8.89 -6.43 -6.02
N ARG A 124 -8.70 -5.11 -5.79
CA ARG A 124 -8.01 -4.23 -6.75
C ARG A 124 -6.54 -4.60 -6.91
N LEU A 125 -5.85 -4.87 -5.82
CA LEU A 125 -4.46 -5.31 -5.86
C LEU A 125 -4.31 -6.70 -6.45
N GLY A 126 -5.24 -7.62 -6.15
CA GLY A 126 -5.28 -8.97 -6.74
C GLY A 126 -5.44 -8.93 -8.25
N TRP A 127 -6.35 -8.09 -8.76
CA TRP A 127 -6.52 -7.84 -10.19
C TRP A 127 -5.20 -7.50 -10.90
N LEU A 128 -4.41 -6.58 -10.34
CA LEU A 128 -3.10 -6.25 -10.89
C LEU A 128 -2.11 -7.42 -10.75
N GLY A 129 -2.10 -8.08 -9.60
CA GLY A 129 -1.21 -9.23 -9.36
C GLY A 129 -1.47 -10.42 -10.28
N ASP A 130 -2.72 -10.62 -10.68
CA ASP A 130 -3.14 -11.72 -11.56
C ASP A 130 -2.79 -11.47 -13.04
N MET A 131 -2.46 -10.22 -13.42
CA MET A 131 -1.88 -9.92 -14.74
C MET A 131 -0.50 -10.54 -14.96
N GLY A 132 0.22 -10.91 -13.90
CA GLY A 132 1.50 -11.60 -14.02
C GLY A 132 2.68 -10.75 -14.52
N LEU A 133 2.54 -9.43 -14.61
CA LEU A 133 3.51 -8.49 -15.17
C LEU A 133 4.92 -8.61 -14.57
N GLU A 134 5.04 -9.02 -13.32
CA GLU A 134 6.35 -9.25 -12.67
C GLU A 134 7.20 -10.29 -13.43
N ARG A 135 6.55 -11.27 -14.08
CA ARG A 135 7.22 -12.34 -14.80
C ARG A 135 7.49 -12.00 -16.27
N GLU A 136 6.69 -11.10 -16.82
CA GLU A 136 6.75 -10.72 -18.24
C GLU A 136 7.74 -9.59 -18.50
N LEU A 137 7.90 -8.69 -17.53
CA LEU A 137 8.76 -7.53 -17.68
C LEU A 137 10.19 -7.81 -17.22
N ASN A 138 11.16 -7.59 -18.12
CA ASN A 138 12.58 -7.66 -17.78
C ASN A 138 13.02 -6.52 -16.86
N GLU A 139 12.46 -5.33 -17.05
CA GLU A 139 12.70 -4.14 -16.21
C GLU A 139 11.37 -3.49 -15.80
N LEU A 140 11.33 -2.95 -14.60
CA LEU A 140 10.17 -2.18 -14.14
C LEU A 140 10.09 -0.84 -14.86
N PRO A 141 8.87 -0.32 -15.11
CA PRO A 141 8.69 1.04 -15.61
C PRO A 141 9.33 2.04 -14.64
N LYS A 142 9.80 3.17 -15.15
CA LYS A 142 10.51 4.19 -14.36
C LYS A 142 9.57 5.21 -13.74
N CYS A 143 8.41 5.41 -14.33
CA CYS A 143 7.42 6.38 -13.90
C CYS A 143 5.99 5.81 -13.97
N TYR A 144 5.05 6.54 -13.38
CA TYR A 144 3.63 6.14 -13.39
C TYR A 144 3.03 6.12 -14.80
N SER A 145 3.49 7.00 -15.70
CA SER A 145 2.98 7.04 -17.06
C SER A 145 3.29 5.75 -17.81
N ASP A 146 4.57 5.30 -17.79
CA ASP A 146 4.97 4.04 -18.40
C ASP A 146 4.24 2.84 -17.79
N PHE A 147 4.03 2.88 -16.46
CA PHE A 147 3.27 1.86 -15.74
C PHE A 147 1.82 1.80 -16.22
N LEU A 148 1.17 2.94 -16.41
CA LEU A 148 -0.22 3.01 -16.88
C LEU A 148 -0.35 2.57 -18.33
N ASP A 149 0.64 2.86 -19.19
CA ASP A 149 0.66 2.38 -20.57
C ASP A 149 0.67 0.84 -20.62
N ILE A 150 1.52 0.21 -19.81
CA ILE A 150 1.57 -1.26 -19.69
C ILE A 150 0.18 -1.81 -19.28
N LEU A 151 -0.48 -1.19 -18.30
CA LEU A 151 -1.81 -1.65 -17.88
C LEU A 151 -2.87 -1.52 -18.98
N ILE A 152 -2.83 -0.45 -19.77
CA ILE A 152 -3.76 -0.25 -20.87
C ILE A 152 -3.53 -1.27 -21.99
N GLU A 153 -2.27 -1.63 -22.28
CA GLU A 153 -1.93 -2.64 -23.27
C GLU A 153 -2.43 -4.02 -22.85
N GLN A 154 -2.22 -4.40 -21.60
CA GLN A 154 -2.70 -5.68 -21.05
C GLN A 154 -4.23 -5.81 -21.04
N ASP A 155 -4.96 -4.74 -20.77
CA ASP A 155 -6.43 -4.74 -20.75
C ASP A 155 -7.06 -4.90 -22.18
N ARG A 156 -6.26 -4.74 -23.22
CA ARG A 156 -6.68 -4.90 -24.63
C ARG A 156 -6.39 -6.27 -25.22
N SER A 157 -5.60 -7.08 -24.52
CA SER A 157 -5.15 -8.42 -24.95
C SER A 157 -6.13 -9.48 -24.48
#